data_55687b0bc6b52b9bcbfe617e5e2f779d
#
_entry.id   55687b0bc6b52b9bcbfe617e5e2f779d
#
_cell.length_a   1.000
_cell.length_b   1.000
_cell.length_c   1.000
_cell.angle_alpha   90.00
_cell.angle_beta   90.00
_cell.angle_gamma   90.00
#
_symmetry.space_group_name_H-M   'P 1'
#
loop_
_entity.id
_entity.type
_entity.pdbx_description
1 polymer ?
#
loop_
_entity_poly.entity_id
_entity_poly.type
_entity_poly.pdbx_seq_one_letter_code
_entity_poly.pdbx_strand_id
1 'polypeptide(L)'
;MNSQRNIIYTLRKNALTGDKLQIDISNIMFDTIEEIVRANKATNNYKNYEFELITTFSMTSPIDENEFLESDEEIIINKLFDELKTFYANKKELNRVIALPVIKNVYENKSNSFKRIVVPFTDGKKVINIVTDLEKSYESNGENLIEDFEKSISLAIIDEKWKNHLRKMDELKQSVQLAVHEQKDPLLIYKFEAYELFKSMIHVLNKELLSFLFKSNLPNNQGNIKDAGSNVNTNNDYKTSKEESLNSDQLAERARSIGASASQNSQKVETITRELPKIGRNEKVEIQNSSTGETKTLKFKQAEKFLQNGEWEIKN
;
A
#
# COMPACT_ATOMS: atom_id res chain seq x y z
N MET A 1 13.51 14.34 -13.76
CA MET A 1 12.50 15.01 -12.88
C MET A 1 11.45 15.80 -13.69
N ASN A 2 11.77 16.79 -14.52
CA ASN A 2 10.72 17.55 -15.26
C ASN A 2 9.85 16.65 -16.14
N SER A 3 10.43 15.74 -16.91
CA SER A 3 9.69 14.81 -17.77
C SER A 3 8.77 13.90 -16.96
N GLN A 4 9.27 13.34 -15.87
CA GLN A 4 8.48 12.49 -14.94
C GLN A 4 7.30 13.27 -14.36
N ARG A 5 7.55 14.51 -13.90
CA ARG A 5 6.50 15.39 -13.37
C ARG A 5 5.43 15.69 -14.42
N ASN A 6 5.83 15.97 -15.66
CA ASN A 6 4.88 16.27 -16.72
C ASN A 6 3.99 15.07 -17.05
N ILE A 7 4.53 13.84 -17.06
CA ILE A 7 3.75 12.60 -17.25
C ILE A 7 2.69 12.50 -16.14
N ILE A 8 3.10 12.61 -14.88
CA ILE A 8 2.17 12.49 -13.74
C ILE A 8 1.13 13.61 -13.73
N TYR A 9 1.52 14.84 -14.06
CA TYR A 9 0.57 15.96 -14.14
C TYR A 9 -0.44 15.79 -15.28
N THR A 10 -0.05 15.19 -16.41
CA THR A 10 -0.96 14.87 -17.49
C THR A 10 -1.97 13.79 -17.05
N LEU A 11 -1.51 12.70 -16.45
CA LEU A 11 -2.38 11.66 -15.90
C LEU A 11 -3.34 12.24 -14.86
N ARG A 12 -2.83 13.05 -13.95
CA ARG A 12 -3.63 13.72 -12.93
C ARG A 12 -4.67 14.67 -13.52
N LYS A 13 -4.29 15.44 -14.54
CA LYS A 13 -5.21 16.34 -15.26
C LYS A 13 -6.33 15.54 -15.93
N ASN A 14 -6.00 14.47 -16.65
CA ASN A 14 -6.99 13.61 -17.30
C ASN A 14 -7.95 13.00 -16.28
N ALA A 15 -7.44 12.52 -15.12
CA ALA A 15 -8.27 12.03 -14.03
C ALA A 15 -9.19 13.11 -13.45
N LEU A 16 -8.73 14.36 -13.35
CA LEU A 16 -9.48 15.46 -12.77
C LEU A 16 -10.60 15.94 -13.71
N THR A 17 -10.31 16.11 -15.01
CA THR A 17 -11.30 16.53 -16.01
C THR A 17 -12.26 15.40 -16.39
N GLY A 18 -11.81 14.15 -16.36
CA GLY A 18 -12.56 12.98 -16.77
C GLY A 18 -12.58 12.71 -18.28
N ASP A 19 -12.21 13.69 -19.12
CA ASP A 19 -12.39 13.61 -20.58
C ASP A 19 -11.63 12.47 -21.26
N LYS A 20 -10.47 12.07 -20.70
CA LYS A 20 -9.61 11.01 -21.25
C LYS A 20 -9.39 9.86 -20.28
N LEU A 21 -10.02 9.89 -19.11
CA LEU A 21 -9.76 8.93 -18.06
C LEU A 21 -10.06 7.48 -18.49
N GLN A 22 -11.14 7.26 -19.23
CA GLN A 22 -11.50 5.93 -19.74
C GLN A 22 -10.45 5.37 -20.71
N ILE A 23 -9.86 6.25 -21.54
CA ILE A 23 -8.77 5.89 -22.46
C ILE A 23 -7.51 5.54 -21.65
N ASP A 24 -7.18 6.35 -20.65
CA ASP A 24 -6.02 6.12 -19.79
C ASP A 24 -6.16 4.80 -19.02
N ILE A 25 -7.34 4.50 -18.45
CA ILE A 25 -7.61 3.22 -17.76
C ILE A 25 -7.49 2.05 -18.76
N SER A 26 -8.01 2.19 -19.97
CA SER A 26 -7.91 1.14 -21.00
C SER A 26 -6.46 0.89 -21.42
N ASN A 27 -5.66 1.95 -21.59
CA ASN A 27 -4.23 1.82 -21.91
C ASN A 27 -3.46 1.17 -20.75
N ILE A 28 -3.70 1.61 -19.50
CA ILE A 28 -3.09 1.02 -18.31
C ILE A 28 -3.45 -0.47 -18.20
N MET A 29 -4.69 -0.84 -18.51
CA MET A 29 -5.14 -2.24 -18.54
C MET A 29 -4.36 -3.04 -19.59
N PHE A 30 -4.28 -2.52 -20.82
CA PHE A 30 -3.56 -3.18 -21.91
C PHE A 30 -2.07 -3.36 -21.58
N ASP A 31 -1.38 -2.31 -21.13
CA ASP A 31 0.03 -2.35 -20.76
C ASP A 31 0.29 -3.37 -19.63
N THR A 32 -0.62 -3.43 -18.63
CA THR A 32 -0.48 -4.37 -17.50
C THR A 32 -0.69 -5.81 -17.96
N ILE A 33 -1.65 -6.07 -18.86
CA ILE A 33 -1.88 -7.37 -19.45
C ILE A 33 -0.65 -7.81 -20.25
N GLU A 34 -0.15 -6.94 -21.11
CA GLU A 34 1.03 -7.19 -21.93
C GLU A 34 2.22 -7.59 -21.06
N GLU A 35 2.46 -6.85 -19.99
CA GLU A 35 3.53 -7.15 -19.03
C GLU A 35 3.35 -8.51 -18.36
N ILE A 36 2.14 -8.83 -17.85
CA ILE A 36 1.83 -10.10 -17.19
C ILE A 36 2.02 -11.26 -18.18
N VAL A 37 1.47 -11.16 -19.39
CA VAL A 37 1.54 -12.23 -20.39
C VAL A 37 2.98 -12.47 -20.81
N ARG A 38 3.72 -11.41 -21.20
CA ARG A 38 5.12 -11.55 -21.65
C ARG A 38 6.06 -12.11 -20.59
N ALA A 39 5.94 -11.61 -19.34
CA ALA A 39 6.79 -12.09 -18.25
C ALA A 39 6.59 -13.57 -17.95
N ASN A 40 5.33 -14.03 -17.95
CA ASN A 40 5.01 -15.42 -17.64
C ASN A 40 5.20 -16.35 -18.84
N LYS A 41 4.99 -15.87 -20.07
CA LYS A 41 5.27 -16.63 -21.29
C LYS A 41 6.75 -16.90 -21.47
N ALA A 42 7.62 -15.90 -21.20
CA ALA A 42 9.07 -16.06 -21.25
C ALA A 42 9.60 -17.16 -20.30
N THR A 43 8.87 -17.42 -19.19
CA THR A 43 9.23 -18.46 -18.21
C THR A 43 8.37 -19.72 -18.31
N ASN A 44 7.40 -19.77 -19.24
CA ASN A 44 6.40 -20.83 -19.39
C ASN A 44 5.68 -21.17 -18.07
N ASN A 45 5.38 -20.14 -17.28
CA ASN A 45 4.80 -20.30 -15.93
C ASN A 45 3.31 -19.91 -15.91
N TYR A 46 2.44 -20.82 -16.33
CA TYR A 46 0.98 -20.61 -16.34
C TYR A 46 0.41 -20.35 -14.93
N LYS A 47 0.92 -21.03 -13.90
CA LYS A 47 0.42 -20.86 -12.52
C LYS A 47 0.67 -19.46 -11.99
N ASN A 48 1.84 -18.88 -12.29
CA ASN A 48 2.14 -17.50 -11.89
C ASN A 48 1.30 -16.50 -12.70
N TYR A 49 1.09 -16.77 -14.00
CA TYR A 49 0.19 -15.98 -14.84
C TYR A 49 -1.24 -15.93 -14.25
N GLU A 50 -1.81 -17.08 -13.91
CA GLU A 50 -3.16 -17.15 -13.30
C GLU A 50 -3.18 -16.45 -11.93
N PHE A 51 -2.16 -16.65 -11.11
CA PHE A 51 -2.04 -15.97 -9.81
C PHE A 51 -1.97 -14.44 -9.97
N GLU A 52 -1.23 -13.93 -10.95
CA GLU A 52 -1.18 -12.48 -11.20
C GLU A 52 -2.51 -11.93 -11.72
N LEU A 53 -3.25 -12.66 -12.52
CA LEU A 53 -4.60 -12.27 -12.96
C LEU A 53 -5.57 -12.18 -11.78
N ILE A 54 -5.59 -13.19 -10.91
CA ILE A 54 -6.45 -13.19 -9.72
C ILE A 54 -6.06 -12.05 -8.78
N THR A 55 -4.77 -11.83 -8.57
CA THR A 55 -4.29 -10.78 -7.65
C THR A 55 -4.48 -9.38 -8.20
N THR A 56 -4.47 -9.17 -9.50
CA THR A 56 -4.63 -7.85 -10.12
C THR A 56 -6.09 -7.57 -10.48
N PHE A 57 -6.76 -8.49 -11.13
CA PHE A 57 -8.10 -8.26 -11.72
C PHE A 57 -9.23 -9.02 -11.01
N SER A 58 -8.93 -9.89 -10.03
CA SER A 58 -9.93 -10.80 -9.40
C SER A 58 -10.66 -11.68 -10.41
N MET A 59 -10.01 -12.05 -11.47
CA MET A 59 -10.55 -12.89 -12.54
C MET A 59 -9.65 -14.11 -12.75
N THR A 60 -10.25 -15.28 -12.96
CA THR A 60 -9.54 -16.48 -13.40
C THR A 60 -9.19 -16.36 -14.88
N SER A 61 -8.17 -17.08 -15.31
CA SER A 61 -7.76 -17.07 -16.72
C SER A 61 -8.89 -17.53 -17.64
N PRO A 62 -9.16 -16.82 -18.74
CA PRO A 62 -10.11 -17.25 -19.78
C PRO A 62 -9.52 -18.31 -20.74
N ILE A 63 -8.25 -18.63 -20.58
CA ILE A 63 -7.52 -19.63 -21.37
C ILE A 63 -6.94 -20.70 -20.45
N ASP A 64 -6.82 -21.92 -20.96
CA ASP A 64 -6.20 -23.03 -20.25
C ASP A 64 -4.67 -23.05 -20.40
N GLU A 65 -4.01 -23.95 -19.70
CA GLU A 65 -2.55 -24.07 -19.72
C GLU A 65 -2.01 -24.46 -21.11
N ASN A 66 -2.71 -25.31 -21.85
CA ASN A 66 -2.29 -25.73 -23.19
C ASN A 66 -2.39 -24.56 -24.17
N GLU A 67 -3.53 -23.86 -24.18
CA GLU A 67 -3.72 -22.67 -25.00
C GLU A 67 -2.68 -21.57 -24.65
N PHE A 68 -2.37 -21.39 -23.36
CA PHE A 68 -1.36 -20.45 -22.93
C PHE A 68 0.02 -20.81 -23.47
N LEU A 69 0.41 -22.08 -23.48
CA LEU A 69 1.73 -22.51 -23.95
C LEU A 69 1.88 -22.49 -25.48
N GLU A 70 0.81 -22.82 -26.22
CA GLU A 70 0.86 -22.98 -27.68
C GLU A 70 0.55 -21.69 -28.45
N SER A 71 -0.26 -20.79 -27.91
CA SER A 71 -0.70 -19.58 -28.61
C SER A 71 0.37 -18.49 -28.60
N ASP A 72 0.31 -17.62 -29.61
CA ASP A 72 1.14 -16.40 -29.65
C ASP A 72 0.75 -15.41 -28.57
N GLU A 73 1.74 -14.66 -28.07
CA GLU A 73 1.53 -13.65 -27.01
C GLU A 73 0.44 -12.64 -27.37
N GLU A 74 0.44 -12.13 -28.61
CA GLU A 74 -0.53 -11.13 -29.06
C GLU A 74 -1.97 -11.65 -29.05
N ILE A 75 -2.18 -12.92 -29.39
CA ILE A 75 -3.50 -13.56 -29.36
C ILE A 75 -4.00 -13.62 -27.90
N ILE A 76 -3.14 -14.04 -26.98
CA ILE A 76 -3.46 -14.12 -25.57
C ILE A 76 -3.78 -12.73 -25.00
N ILE A 77 -2.96 -11.72 -25.32
CA ILE A 77 -3.13 -10.33 -24.85
C ILE A 77 -4.48 -9.79 -25.33
N ASN A 78 -4.81 -9.92 -26.62
CA ASN A 78 -6.05 -9.39 -27.15
C ASN A 78 -7.27 -10.10 -26.58
N LYS A 79 -7.25 -11.44 -26.48
CA LYS A 79 -8.34 -12.23 -25.87
C LYS A 79 -8.57 -11.82 -24.41
N LEU A 80 -7.49 -11.71 -23.65
CA LEU A 80 -7.57 -11.32 -22.24
C LEU A 80 -8.05 -9.87 -22.06
N PHE A 81 -7.63 -8.97 -22.95
CA PHE A 81 -8.07 -7.57 -22.91
C PHE A 81 -9.57 -7.41 -23.15
N ASP A 82 -10.12 -8.12 -24.15
CA ASP A 82 -11.56 -8.08 -24.46
C ASP A 82 -12.39 -8.66 -23.31
N GLU A 83 -11.96 -9.77 -22.73
CA GLU A 83 -12.61 -10.39 -21.58
C GLU A 83 -12.56 -9.45 -20.34
N LEU A 84 -11.41 -8.87 -20.02
CA LEU A 84 -11.27 -7.95 -18.90
C LEU A 84 -12.10 -6.67 -19.10
N LYS A 85 -12.18 -6.16 -20.31
CA LYS A 85 -13.03 -5.00 -20.64
C LYS A 85 -14.51 -5.31 -20.38
N THR A 86 -14.96 -6.49 -20.79
CA THR A 86 -16.33 -6.97 -20.55
C THR A 86 -16.58 -7.17 -19.05
N PHE A 87 -15.63 -7.81 -18.36
CA PHE A 87 -15.72 -8.03 -16.92
C PHE A 87 -15.81 -6.71 -16.16
N TYR A 88 -14.98 -5.72 -16.52
CA TYR A 88 -14.99 -4.41 -15.88
C TYR A 88 -16.31 -3.65 -16.15
N ALA A 89 -16.84 -3.71 -17.36
CA ALA A 89 -18.14 -3.13 -17.69
C ALA A 89 -19.27 -3.73 -16.84
N ASN A 90 -19.30 -5.05 -16.68
CA ASN A 90 -20.27 -5.75 -15.84
C ASN A 90 -20.10 -5.35 -14.35
N LYS A 91 -18.86 -5.18 -13.91
CA LYS A 91 -18.55 -4.73 -12.53
C LYS A 91 -19.06 -3.31 -12.26
N LYS A 92 -18.87 -2.38 -13.20
CA LYS A 92 -19.40 -1.02 -13.10
C LYS A 92 -20.93 -1.04 -13.02
N GLU A 93 -21.57 -1.81 -13.88
CA GLU A 93 -23.02 -1.96 -13.88
C GLU A 93 -23.56 -2.54 -12.56
N LEU A 94 -22.91 -3.57 -12.02
CA LEU A 94 -23.27 -4.14 -10.73
C LEU A 94 -23.20 -3.09 -9.60
N ASN A 95 -22.10 -2.32 -9.52
CA ASN A 95 -21.96 -1.27 -8.54
C ASN A 95 -23.03 -0.17 -8.72
N ARG A 96 -23.35 0.19 -9.95
CA ARG A 96 -24.42 1.15 -10.29
C ARG A 96 -25.77 0.66 -9.80
N VAL A 97 -26.13 -0.57 -10.09
CA VAL A 97 -27.42 -1.18 -9.70
C VAL A 97 -27.56 -1.26 -8.18
N ILE A 98 -26.48 -1.58 -7.47
CA ILE A 98 -26.48 -1.62 -5.99
C ILE A 98 -26.63 -0.22 -5.40
N ALA A 99 -26.00 0.80 -5.98
CA ALA A 99 -26.03 2.17 -5.48
C ALA A 99 -27.37 2.86 -5.76
N LEU A 100 -28.00 2.56 -6.87
CA LEU A 100 -29.18 3.29 -7.38
C LEU A 100 -30.37 3.38 -6.40
N PRO A 101 -30.81 2.28 -5.74
CA PRO A 101 -31.91 2.36 -4.76
C PRO A 101 -31.60 3.31 -3.60
N VAL A 102 -30.32 3.35 -3.18
CA VAL A 102 -29.89 4.18 -2.08
C VAL A 102 -29.85 5.66 -2.49
N ILE A 103 -29.35 5.95 -3.71
CA ILE A 103 -29.34 7.31 -4.29
C ILE A 103 -30.78 7.82 -4.43
N LYS A 104 -31.70 7.02 -4.94
CA LYS A 104 -33.13 7.36 -5.08
C LYS A 104 -33.76 7.68 -3.72
N ASN A 105 -33.58 6.82 -2.74
CA ASN A 105 -34.12 7.03 -1.39
C ASN A 105 -33.60 8.32 -0.76
N VAL A 106 -32.29 8.61 -0.89
CA VAL A 106 -31.71 9.84 -0.33
C VAL A 106 -32.22 11.07 -1.09
N TYR A 107 -32.36 11.01 -2.41
CA TYR A 107 -32.86 12.11 -3.22
C TYR A 107 -34.32 12.44 -2.87
N GLU A 108 -35.21 11.45 -2.82
CA GLU A 108 -36.60 11.62 -2.53
C GLU A 108 -36.88 12.12 -1.11
N ASN A 109 -36.09 11.65 -0.12
CA ASN A 109 -36.34 11.98 1.29
C ASN A 109 -35.51 13.15 1.82
N LYS A 110 -34.35 13.48 1.22
CA LYS A 110 -33.37 14.41 1.78
C LYS A 110 -32.76 15.39 0.76
N SER A 111 -33.31 15.53 -0.45
CA SER A 111 -32.75 16.41 -1.50
C SER A 111 -32.63 17.88 -1.05
N ASN A 112 -33.53 18.35 -0.19
CA ASN A 112 -33.47 19.70 0.36
C ASN A 112 -32.31 19.93 1.33
N SER A 113 -31.76 18.86 1.92
CA SER A 113 -30.69 18.92 2.93
C SER A 113 -29.32 18.54 2.36
N PHE A 114 -29.29 17.68 1.36
CA PHE A 114 -28.05 17.10 0.84
C PHE A 114 -27.85 17.44 -0.64
N LYS A 115 -26.81 18.23 -0.96
CA LYS A 115 -26.38 18.47 -2.35
C LYS A 115 -25.34 17.45 -2.80
N ARG A 116 -24.49 17.01 -1.89
CA ARG A 116 -23.42 16.03 -2.15
C ARG A 116 -23.49 14.92 -1.13
N ILE A 117 -23.27 13.71 -1.58
CA ILE A 117 -23.24 12.51 -0.75
C ILE A 117 -21.87 11.87 -0.79
N VAL A 118 -21.52 11.18 0.29
CA VAL A 118 -20.27 10.39 0.40
C VAL A 118 -20.63 8.93 0.32
N VAL A 119 -20.08 8.25 -0.68
CA VAL A 119 -20.30 6.82 -0.91
C VAL A 119 -18.97 6.09 -0.67
N PRO A 120 -18.89 5.20 0.32
CA PRO A 120 -17.67 4.42 0.56
C PRO A 120 -17.55 3.27 -0.43
N PHE A 121 -16.37 3.10 -1.02
CA PHE A 121 -15.99 1.92 -1.79
C PHE A 121 -14.84 1.21 -1.09
N THR A 122 -14.85 -0.13 -1.11
CA THR A 122 -13.83 -0.93 -0.46
C THR A 122 -13.39 -2.10 -1.32
N ASP A 123 -12.07 -2.38 -1.32
CA ASP A 123 -11.47 -3.57 -1.91
C ASP A 123 -11.25 -4.69 -0.87
N GLY A 124 -11.81 -4.51 0.35
CA GLY A 124 -11.60 -5.41 1.48
C GLY A 124 -10.37 -5.07 2.34
N LYS A 125 -9.45 -4.21 1.86
CA LYS A 125 -8.26 -3.75 2.58
C LYS A 125 -8.30 -2.26 2.88
N LYS A 126 -8.71 -1.46 1.89
CA LYS A 126 -8.81 0.00 1.99
C LYS A 126 -10.24 0.42 1.76
N VAL A 127 -10.66 1.52 2.39
CA VAL A 127 -11.93 2.17 2.13
C VAL A 127 -11.63 3.56 1.59
N ILE A 128 -12.18 3.89 0.43
CA ILE A 128 -12.06 5.22 -0.17
C ILE A 128 -13.46 5.82 -0.26
N ASN A 129 -13.60 7.01 0.30
CA ASN A 129 -14.86 7.74 0.31
C ASN A 129 -14.96 8.60 -0.96
N ILE A 130 -15.97 8.32 -1.76
CA ILE A 130 -16.25 9.03 -3.01
C ILE A 130 -17.29 10.10 -2.74
N VAL A 131 -16.99 11.34 -3.09
CA VAL A 131 -17.95 12.46 -3.02
C VAL A 131 -18.57 12.63 -4.39
N THR A 132 -19.90 12.50 -4.47
CA THR A 132 -20.66 12.69 -5.71
C THR A 132 -21.80 13.67 -5.51
N ASP A 133 -22.20 14.32 -6.61
CA ASP A 133 -23.37 15.19 -6.64
C ASP A 133 -24.66 14.35 -6.66
N LEU A 134 -25.57 14.61 -5.70
CA LEU A 134 -26.76 13.80 -5.52
C LEU A 134 -27.74 13.94 -6.70
N GLU A 135 -27.97 15.18 -7.16
CA GLU A 135 -28.91 15.46 -8.26
C GLU A 135 -28.41 14.83 -9.57
N LYS A 136 -27.14 15.06 -9.92
CA LYS A 136 -26.55 14.46 -11.11
C LYS A 136 -26.53 12.94 -11.06
N SER A 137 -26.24 12.35 -9.89
CA SER A 137 -26.24 10.90 -9.72
C SER A 137 -27.63 10.30 -9.82
N TYR A 138 -28.67 11.04 -9.40
CA TYR A 138 -30.07 10.65 -9.57
C TYR A 138 -30.50 10.72 -11.04
N GLU A 139 -30.25 11.84 -11.72
CA GLU A 139 -30.62 12.07 -13.12
C GLU A 139 -29.91 11.10 -14.08
N SER A 140 -28.63 10.83 -13.84
CA SER A 140 -27.84 9.88 -14.63
C SER A 140 -28.08 8.41 -14.26
N ASN A 141 -29.07 8.11 -13.39
CA ASN A 141 -29.31 6.75 -12.89
C ASN A 141 -28.05 6.07 -12.30
N GLY A 142 -27.17 6.84 -11.65
CA GLY A 142 -25.97 6.37 -10.98
C GLY A 142 -24.69 6.34 -11.84
N GLU A 143 -24.73 6.73 -13.11
CA GLU A 143 -23.54 6.81 -13.95
C GLU A 143 -22.54 7.83 -13.42
N ASN A 144 -23.01 9.01 -12.99
CA ASN A 144 -22.15 10.04 -12.41
C ASN A 144 -21.36 9.52 -11.18
N LEU A 145 -21.96 8.65 -10.36
CA LEU A 145 -21.25 8.04 -9.22
C LEU A 145 -20.08 7.18 -9.69
N ILE A 146 -20.26 6.39 -10.77
CA ILE A 146 -19.19 5.54 -11.30
C ILE A 146 -18.07 6.39 -11.91
N GLU A 147 -18.40 7.48 -12.61
CA GLU A 147 -17.39 8.42 -13.10
C GLU A 147 -16.60 9.07 -11.95
N ASP A 148 -17.31 9.56 -10.91
CA ASP A 148 -16.67 10.16 -9.74
C ASP A 148 -15.84 9.14 -8.96
N PHE A 149 -16.25 7.87 -8.93
CA PHE A 149 -15.48 6.75 -8.39
C PHE A 149 -14.15 6.59 -9.15
N GLU A 150 -14.18 6.44 -10.48
CA GLU A 150 -12.98 6.29 -11.29
C GLU A 150 -12.03 7.49 -11.16
N LYS A 151 -12.55 8.71 -11.17
CA LYS A 151 -11.78 9.95 -10.96
C LYS A 151 -11.11 9.99 -9.59
N SER A 152 -11.87 9.75 -8.54
CA SER A 152 -11.39 9.86 -7.17
C SER A 152 -10.33 8.81 -6.84
N ILE A 153 -10.52 7.56 -7.29
CA ILE A 153 -9.56 6.48 -7.10
C ILE A 153 -8.25 6.76 -7.85
N SER A 154 -8.37 7.17 -9.13
CA SER A 154 -7.19 7.51 -9.94
C SER A 154 -6.38 8.62 -9.29
N LEU A 155 -7.04 9.70 -8.85
CA LEU A 155 -6.36 10.80 -8.17
C LEU A 155 -5.70 10.37 -6.86
N ALA A 156 -6.40 9.60 -6.04
CA ALA A 156 -5.88 9.15 -4.74
C ALA A 156 -4.60 8.29 -4.90
N ILE A 157 -4.62 7.34 -5.84
CA ILE A 157 -3.48 6.45 -6.07
C ILE A 157 -2.33 7.19 -6.74
N ILE A 158 -2.59 8.04 -7.75
CA ILE A 158 -1.56 8.85 -8.38
C ILE A 158 -0.85 9.73 -7.33
N ASP A 159 -1.60 10.43 -6.50
CA ASP A 159 -1.06 11.35 -5.50
C ASP A 159 -0.25 10.59 -4.43
N GLU A 160 -0.72 9.42 -3.97
CA GLU A 160 -0.01 8.57 -3.02
C GLU A 160 1.33 8.07 -3.60
N LYS A 161 1.32 7.51 -4.81
CA LYS A 161 2.54 6.96 -5.43
C LYS A 161 3.52 8.05 -5.80
N TRP A 162 3.05 9.18 -6.31
CA TRP A 162 3.90 10.32 -6.62
C TRP A 162 4.59 10.89 -5.38
N LYS A 163 3.86 11.07 -4.28
CA LYS A 163 4.43 11.52 -3.00
C LYS A 163 5.54 10.58 -2.52
N ASN A 164 5.32 9.28 -2.60
CA ASN A 164 6.30 8.28 -2.21
C ASN A 164 7.52 8.27 -3.15
N HIS A 165 7.29 8.45 -4.45
CA HIS A 165 8.37 8.57 -5.44
C HIS A 165 9.25 9.79 -5.16
N LEU A 166 8.68 10.94 -4.85
CA LEU A 166 9.46 12.14 -4.52
C LEU A 166 10.39 11.90 -3.32
N ARG A 167 9.93 11.19 -2.28
CA ARG A 167 10.78 10.81 -1.14
C ARG A 167 11.95 9.92 -1.58
N LYS A 168 11.68 8.88 -2.37
CA LYS A 168 12.73 8.01 -2.92
C LYS A 168 13.74 8.77 -3.79
N MET A 169 13.28 9.77 -4.53
CA MET A 169 14.15 10.64 -5.32
C MET A 169 15.04 11.53 -4.46
N ASP A 170 14.55 12.02 -3.32
CA ASP A 170 15.36 12.79 -2.38
C ASP A 170 16.41 11.89 -1.69
N GLU A 171 16.04 10.65 -1.31
CA GLU A 171 16.95 9.63 -0.78
C GLU A 171 18.04 9.27 -1.82
N LEU A 172 17.65 9.05 -3.08
CA LEU A 172 18.57 8.80 -4.18
C LEU A 172 19.57 9.95 -4.36
N LYS A 173 19.08 11.20 -4.31
CA LYS A 173 19.94 12.37 -4.44
C LYS A 173 21.02 12.43 -3.37
N GLN A 174 20.68 12.00 -2.14
CA GLN A 174 21.65 11.94 -1.03
C GLN A 174 22.64 10.79 -1.22
N SER A 175 22.18 9.61 -1.62
CA SER A 175 23.03 8.42 -1.79
C SER A 175 24.06 8.59 -2.89
N VAL A 176 23.64 9.19 -4.02
CA VAL A 176 24.54 9.41 -5.19
C VAL A 176 25.69 10.38 -4.87
N GLN A 177 25.55 11.27 -3.89
CA GLN A 177 26.66 12.13 -3.47
C GLN A 177 27.86 11.31 -2.94
N LEU A 178 27.62 10.12 -2.39
CA LEU A 178 28.67 9.22 -1.91
C LEU A 178 29.39 8.48 -3.04
N ALA A 179 28.78 8.39 -4.24
CA ALA A 179 29.36 7.71 -5.39
C ALA A 179 30.66 8.34 -5.93
N VAL A 180 30.91 9.59 -5.57
CA VAL A 180 32.19 10.29 -5.87
C VAL A 180 33.40 9.53 -5.29
N HIS A 181 33.23 8.89 -4.13
CA HIS A 181 34.28 8.08 -3.50
C HIS A 181 34.63 6.80 -4.29
N GLU A 182 33.71 6.34 -5.12
CA GLU A 182 33.90 5.14 -5.97
C GLU A 182 34.41 5.46 -7.39
N GLN A 183 34.83 6.70 -7.66
CA GLN A 183 35.29 7.18 -8.99
C GLN A 183 34.24 7.00 -10.11
N LYS A 184 32.97 6.95 -9.76
CA LYS A 184 31.84 6.87 -10.70
C LYS A 184 31.27 8.26 -10.95
N ASP A 185 30.71 8.49 -12.15
CA ASP A 185 30.00 9.73 -12.44
C ASP A 185 28.64 9.77 -11.70
N PRO A 186 28.49 10.63 -10.68
CA PRO A 186 27.27 10.73 -9.90
C PRO A 186 26.04 11.10 -10.73
N LEU A 187 26.23 11.91 -11.79
CA LEU A 187 25.13 12.35 -12.64
C LEU A 187 24.57 11.19 -13.48
N LEU A 188 25.46 10.34 -13.98
CA LEU A 188 25.06 9.17 -14.76
C LEU A 188 24.28 8.18 -13.91
N ILE A 189 24.81 7.87 -12.71
CA ILE A 189 24.13 6.99 -11.75
C ILE A 189 22.77 7.55 -11.37
N TYR A 190 22.69 8.83 -11.02
CA TYR A 190 21.43 9.49 -10.69
C TYR A 190 20.39 9.37 -11.81
N LYS A 191 20.80 9.60 -13.08
CA LYS A 191 19.87 9.48 -14.21
C LYS A 191 19.34 8.08 -14.39
N PHE A 192 20.21 7.07 -14.28
CA PHE A 192 19.85 5.68 -14.44
C PHE A 192 18.91 5.22 -13.31
N GLU A 193 19.32 5.41 -12.07
CA GLU A 193 18.54 5.02 -10.89
C GLU A 193 17.18 5.77 -10.82
N ALA A 194 17.18 7.06 -11.16
CA ALA A 194 15.95 7.86 -11.24
C ALA A 194 14.97 7.36 -12.30
N TYR A 195 15.47 6.83 -13.41
CA TYR A 195 14.64 6.21 -14.45
C TYR A 195 14.03 4.89 -13.95
N GLU A 196 14.83 4.02 -13.33
CA GLU A 196 14.37 2.74 -12.80
C GLU A 196 13.34 2.94 -11.66
N LEU A 197 13.59 3.89 -10.75
CA LEU A 197 12.65 4.23 -9.70
C LEU A 197 11.30 4.73 -10.27
N PHE A 198 11.34 5.54 -11.33
CA PHE A 198 10.14 6.04 -11.96
C PHE A 198 9.37 4.93 -12.68
N LYS A 199 10.06 4.08 -13.42
CA LYS A 199 9.48 2.91 -14.09
C LYS A 199 8.80 1.98 -13.09
N SER A 200 9.48 1.66 -11.99
CA SER A 200 8.93 0.86 -10.91
C SER A 200 7.70 1.52 -10.26
N MET A 201 7.72 2.82 -10.06
CA MET A 201 6.58 3.58 -9.51
C MET A 201 5.36 3.50 -10.45
N ILE A 202 5.52 3.71 -11.76
CA ILE A 202 4.43 3.59 -12.74
C ILE A 202 3.86 2.18 -12.75
N HIS A 203 4.70 1.15 -12.75
CA HIS A 203 4.26 -0.24 -12.68
C HIS A 203 3.39 -0.52 -11.43
N VAL A 204 3.85 -0.10 -10.25
CA VAL A 204 3.09 -0.27 -9.00
C VAL A 204 1.80 0.56 -9.01
N LEU A 205 1.83 1.79 -9.57
CA LEU A 205 0.66 2.63 -9.73
C LEU A 205 -0.40 1.93 -10.59
N ASN A 206 -0.01 1.43 -11.76
CA ASN A 206 -0.90 0.77 -12.70
C ASN A 206 -1.55 -0.48 -12.08
N LYS A 207 -0.75 -1.37 -11.46
CA LYS A 207 -1.27 -2.57 -10.80
C LYS A 207 -2.21 -2.24 -9.63
N GLU A 208 -1.89 -1.24 -8.81
CA GLU A 208 -2.73 -0.88 -7.66
C GLU A 208 -4.03 -0.20 -8.10
N LEU A 209 -3.97 0.67 -9.13
CA LEU A 209 -5.15 1.30 -9.70
C LEU A 209 -6.12 0.24 -10.24
N LEU A 210 -5.65 -0.66 -11.09
CA LEU A 210 -6.48 -1.72 -11.64
C LEU A 210 -7.00 -2.65 -10.54
N SER A 211 -6.13 -3.06 -9.61
CA SER A 211 -6.55 -3.92 -8.51
C SER A 211 -7.66 -3.30 -7.68
N PHE A 212 -7.61 -1.99 -7.40
CA PHE A 212 -8.69 -1.32 -6.68
C PHE A 212 -9.97 -1.22 -7.52
N LEU A 213 -9.88 -0.81 -8.79
CA LEU A 213 -11.03 -0.67 -9.67
C LEU A 213 -11.78 -2.00 -9.86
N PHE A 214 -11.05 -3.10 -10.01
CA PHE A 214 -11.65 -4.42 -10.24
C PHE A 214 -12.18 -5.09 -8.96
N LYS A 215 -11.55 -4.86 -7.81
CA LYS A 215 -11.93 -5.49 -6.53
C LYS A 215 -12.96 -4.71 -5.74
N SER A 216 -13.04 -3.41 -5.96
CA SER A 216 -13.89 -2.56 -5.12
C SER A 216 -15.37 -2.87 -5.27
N ASN A 217 -16.03 -2.88 -4.12
CA ASN A 217 -17.46 -3.06 -3.97
C ASN A 217 -18.02 -2.01 -3.03
N LEU A 218 -19.32 -1.78 -3.15
CA LEU A 218 -20.07 -1.05 -2.15
C LEU A 218 -20.25 -1.94 -0.91
N PRO A 219 -20.00 -1.46 0.30
CA PRO A 219 -20.29 -2.23 1.50
C PRO A 219 -21.79 -2.49 1.62
N ASN A 220 -22.17 -3.71 1.99
CA ASN A 220 -23.56 -4.16 2.10
C ASN A 220 -24.39 -3.43 3.20
N ASN A 221 -23.83 -2.44 3.89
CA ASN A 221 -24.52 -1.70 4.93
C ASN A 221 -25.32 -0.53 4.32
N GLN A 222 -26.59 -0.76 4.10
CA GLN A 222 -27.57 0.21 3.60
C GLN A 222 -27.78 1.46 4.50
N GLY A 223 -26.98 1.67 5.55
CA GLY A 223 -27.24 2.66 6.59
C GLY A 223 -26.32 3.87 6.68
N ASN A 224 -25.22 3.96 5.94
CA ASN A 224 -24.17 4.96 6.21
C ASN A 224 -23.85 5.92 5.05
N ILE A 225 -24.86 6.47 4.40
CA ILE A 225 -24.63 7.62 3.51
C ILE A 225 -24.55 8.87 4.41
N LYS A 226 -23.41 9.54 4.39
CA LYS A 226 -23.15 10.79 5.10
C LYS A 226 -23.26 11.97 4.16
N ASP A 227 -23.77 13.09 4.67
CA ASP A 227 -23.73 14.36 3.96
C ASP A 227 -22.28 14.85 3.82
N ALA A 228 -21.90 15.24 2.62
CA ALA A 228 -20.60 15.85 2.35
C ALA A 228 -20.54 17.35 2.76
N GLY A 229 -21.68 17.95 3.11
CA GLY A 229 -21.78 19.35 3.51
C GLY A 229 -21.42 19.63 4.97
N SER A 230 -21.51 18.63 5.86
CA SER A 230 -21.10 18.75 7.25
C SER A 230 -19.66 18.27 7.41
N ASN A 231 -18.68 19.19 7.30
CA ASN A 231 -17.26 18.96 7.59
C ASN A 231 -16.81 17.56 7.19
N VAL A 232 -16.68 17.30 5.89
CA VAL A 232 -15.75 16.30 5.44
C VAL A 232 -14.37 16.89 5.76
N ASN A 233 -13.96 16.75 7.02
CA ASN A 233 -12.57 16.69 7.35
C ASN A 233 -12.03 15.58 6.44
N THR A 234 -11.41 15.95 5.33
CA THR A 234 -10.53 15.11 4.55
C THR A 234 -9.25 14.88 5.35
N ASN A 235 -9.41 14.70 6.64
CA ASN A 235 -8.46 14.02 7.46
C ASN A 235 -8.60 12.53 7.09
N ASN A 236 -8.06 12.15 5.93
CA ASN A 236 -7.23 10.99 5.95
C ASN A 236 -6.34 11.23 7.16
N ASP A 237 -6.58 10.49 8.24
CA ASP A 237 -5.72 10.46 9.41
C ASP A 237 -4.34 9.97 8.99
N TYR A 238 -3.62 10.81 8.25
CA TYR A 238 -2.20 10.86 8.35
C TYR A 238 -1.96 11.44 9.73
N LYS A 239 -1.90 10.58 10.75
CA LYS A 239 -1.23 10.90 11.99
C LYS A 239 0.21 11.28 11.60
N THR A 240 0.40 12.53 11.21
CA THR A 240 1.67 13.18 11.41
C THR A 240 1.81 13.22 12.91
N SER A 241 2.55 12.28 13.47
CA SER A 241 3.06 12.37 14.82
C SER A 241 4.05 13.55 14.86
N LYS A 242 3.51 14.77 14.94
CA LYS A 242 4.19 15.79 15.69
C LYS A 242 4.11 15.28 17.12
N GLU A 243 5.21 14.85 17.66
CA GLU A 243 5.38 14.74 19.10
C GLU A 243 5.08 16.11 19.70
N GLU A 244 3.82 16.35 20.07
CA GLU A 244 3.52 17.29 21.12
C GLU A 244 4.11 16.66 22.37
N SER A 245 5.08 17.35 22.96
CA SER A 245 5.64 17.02 24.26
C SER A 245 4.51 16.93 25.27
N LEU A 246 3.98 15.73 25.48
CA LEU A 246 3.04 15.44 26.54
C LEU A 246 3.78 15.66 27.86
N ASN A 247 3.23 16.52 28.72
CA ASN A 247 3.73 16.75 30.07
C ASN A 247 3.76 15.40 30.81
N SER A 248 4.79 15.19 31.65
CA SER A 248 5.06 13.97 32.41
C SER A 248 3.86 13.40 33.17
N ASP A 249 2.93 14.26 33.58
CA ASP A 249 1.74 13.89 34.35
C ASP A 249 0.66 13.19 33.48
N GLN A 250 0.52 13.56 32.22
CA GLN A 250 -0.42 12.92 31.28
C GLN A 250 0.08 11.54 30.80
N LEU A 251 1.40 11.33 30.76
CA LEU A 251 2.02 10.03 30.50
C LEU A 251 1.80 9.06 31.66
N ALA A 252 1.88 9.54 32.90
CA ALA A 252 1.63 8.74 34.10
C ALA A 252 0.17 8.29 34.23
N GLU A 253 -0.77 9.14 33.83
CA GLU A 253 -2.21 8.84 33.89
C GLU A 253 -2.65 7.85 32.79
N ARG A 254 -2.10 7.96 31.57
CA ARG A 254 -2.29 6.96 30.49
C ARG A 254 -1.65 5.60 30.84
N ALA A 255 -0.49 5.58 31.46
CA ALA A 255 0.13 4.33 31.91
C ALA A 255 -0.72 3.61 32.97
N ARG A 256 -1.39 4.35 33.85
CA ARG A 256 -2.31 3.78 34.86
C ARG A 256 -3.60 3.24 34.26
N SER A 257 -4.16 3.88 33.23
CA SER A 257 -5.40 3.42 32.55
C SER A 257 -5.18 2.18 31.69
N ILE A 258 -3.99 2.02 31.09
CA ILE A 258 -3.61 0.83 30.30
C ILE A 258 -3.33 -0.38 31.23
N GLY A 259 -2.77 -0.12 32.43
CA GLY A 259 -2.51 -1.15 33.43
C GLY A 259 -3.76 -1.75 34.08
N ALA A 260 -4.87 -1.02 34.12
CA ALA A 260 -6.11 -1.46 34.72
C ALA A 260 -6.96 -2.40 33.83
N SER A 261 -6.75 -2.38 32.51
CA SER A 261 -7.49 -3.20 31.55
C SER A 261 -6.84 -4.55 31.22
N ALA A 262 -5.61 -4.80 31.69
CA ALA A 262 -4.84 -6.01 31.40
C ALA A 262 -4.92 -7.10 32.48
N SER A 263 -5.78 -6.96 33.47
CA SER A 263 -5.81 -7.82 34.68
C SER A 263 -6.88 -8.93 34.67
N GLN A 264 -7.36 -9.35 33.51
CA GLN A 264 -8.15 -10.58 33.42
C GLN A 264 -7.77 -11.35 32.13
N ASN A 265 -7.03 -12.41 32.35
CA ASN A 265 -6.68 -13.52 31.46
C ASN A 265 -5.28 -13.50 30.85
N SER A 266 -4.29 -13.95 31.60
CA SER A 266 -3.15 -14.66 31.00
C SER A 266 -2.45 -15.55 32.03
N GLN A 267 -2.35 -16.82 31.71
CA GLN A 267 -1.49 -17.78 32.36
C GLN A 267 -0.03 -17.29 32.35
N LYS A 268 0.56 -17.34 33.56
CA LYS A 268 1.94 -16.96 33.84
C LYS A 268 2.92 -17.81 33.01
N VAL A 269 3.58 -17.22 32.08
CA VAL A 269 4.85 -17.71 31.50
C VAL A 269 5.96 -16.99 32.24
N GLU A 270 6.73 -17.71 33.03
CA GLU A 270 7.91 -17.14 33.72
C GLU A 270 9.01 -16.84 32.73
N THR A 271 9.27 -15.56 32.54
CA THR A 271 10.45 -15.09 31.79
C THR A 271 11.61 -15.01 32.76
N ILE A 272 12.60 -15.87 32.57
CA ILE A 272 13.87 -15.81 33.30
C ILE A 272 14.65 -14.59 32.80
N THR A 273 14.57 -13.48 33.50
CA THR A 273 15.45 -12.32 33.28
C THR A 273 16.73 -12.57 34.05
N ARG A 274 17.81 -12.92 33.34
CA ARG A 274 19.17 -12.86 33.90
C ARG A 274 19.60 -11.40 33.98
N GLU A 275 19.64 -10.83 35.18
CA GLU A 275 20.27 -9.54 35.44
C GLU A 275 21.79 -9.71 35.31
N LEU A 276 22.38 -9.11 34.29
CA LEU A 276 23.83 -9.02 34.15
C LEU A 276 24.35 -7.97 35.15
N PRO A 277 25.34 -8.31 35.99
CA PRO A 277 25.92 -7.35 36.93
C PRO A 277 26.59 -6.18 36.17
N LYS A 278 26.38 -4.96 36.62
CA LYS A 278 26.99 -3.74 36.07
C LYS A 278 28.48 -3.69 36.41
N ILE A 279 29.30 -4.40 35.59
CA ILE A 279 30.76 -4.45 35.75
C ILE A 279 31.41 -3.46 34.78
N GLY A 280 32.37 -2.68 35.26
CA GLY A 280 33.10 -1.69 34.47
C GLY A 280 33.98 -2.35 33.37
N ARG A 281 34.06 -1.78 32.18
CA ARG A 281 34.76 -2.34 30.99
C ARG A 281 36.24 -2.68 31.23
N ASN A 282 36.91 -2.01 32.18
CA ASN A 282 38.31 -2.21 32.54
C ASN A 282 38.49 -3.01 33.86
N GLU A 283 37.43 -3.43 34.48
CA GLU A 283 37.43 -4.22 35.70
C GLU A 283 37.88 -5.64 35.44
N LYS A 284 38.69 -6.23 36.34
CA LYS A 284 39.14 -7.61 36.20
C LYS A 284 38.06 -8.55 36.71
N VAL A 285 37.65 -9.50 35.88
CA VAL A 285 36.68 -10.53 36.22
C VAL A 285 37.34 -11.89 36.11
N GLU A 286 36.97 -12.80 37.00
CA GLU A 286 37.35 -14.20 36.94
C GLU A 286 36.24 -14.98 36.21
N ILE A 287 36.59 -15.63 35.09
CA ILE A 287 35.67 -16.46 34.32
C ILE A 287 36.07 -17.92 34.44
N GLN A 288 35.07 -18.80 34.49
CA GLN A 288 35.25 -20.25 34.56
C GLN A 288 34.55 -20.92 33.38
N ASN A 289 35.22 -21.89 32.78
CA ASN A 289 34.65 -22.72 31.73
C ASN A 289 33.75 -23.79 32.36
N SER A 290 32.49 -23.84 31.93
CA SER A 290 31.47 -24.74 32.48
C SER A 290 31.75 -26.22 32.18
N SER A 291 32.56 -26.54 31.13
CA SER A 291 32.84 -27.91 30.72
C SER A 291 34.17 -28.43 31.26
N THR A 292 35.21 -27.61 31.38
CA THR A 292 36.57 -28.02 31.76
C THR A 292 36.97 -27.58 33.17
N GLY A 293 36.22 -26.67 33.81
CA GLY A 293 36.53 -26.13 35.14
C GLY A 293 37.71 -25.15 35.16
N GLU A 294 38.32 -24.81 34.02
CA GLU A 294 39.44 -23.84 33.97
C GLU A 294 38.98 -22.44 34.34
N THR A 295 39.79 -21.73 35.16
CA THR A 295 39.52 -20.34 35.54
C THR A 295 40.56 -19.42 34.93
N LYS A 296 40.08 -18.25 34.43
CA LYS A 296 40.94 -17.20 33.85
C LYS A 296 40.53 -15.83 34.39
N THR A 297 41.50 -15.01 34.83
CA THR A 297 41.26 -13.64 35.27
C THR A 297 41.63 -12.68 34.15
N LEU A 298 40.62 -12.03 33.55
CA LEU A 298 40.76 -11.12 32.39
C LEU A 298 40.03 -9.81 32.66
N LYS A 299 40.36 -8.75 31.89
CA LYS A 299 39.56 -7.53 31.90
C LYS A 299 38.19 -7.84 31.24
N PHE A 300 37.11 -7.27 31.76
CA PHE A 300 35.75 -7.54 31.30
C PHE A 300 35.60 -7.42 29.78
N LYS A 301 36.24 -6.43 29.16
CA LYS A 301 36.29 -6.28 27.67
C LYS A 301 36.88 -7.50 26.94
N GLN A 302 37.78 -8.24 27.56
CA GLN A 302 38.39 -9.45 26.97
C GLN A 302 37.57 -10.70 27.32
N ALA A 303 36.94 -10.72 28.49
CA ALA A 303 36.06 -11.77 28.94
C ALA A 303 34.76 -11.82 28.14
N GLU A 304 34.27 -10.68 27.67
CA GLU A 304 33.03 -10.56 26.88
C GLU A 304 33.03 -11.50 25.65
N LYS A 305 34.18 -11.67 24.97
CA LYS A 305 34.31 -12.59 23.83
C LYS A 305 34.15 -14.07 24.22
N PHE A 306 34.55 -14.43 25.44
CA PHE A 306 34.42 -15.81 25.94
C PHE A 306 33.03 -16.08 26.49
N LEU A 307 32.37 -15.06 27.05
CA LEU A 307 31.01 -15.15 27.58
C LEU A 307 29.96 -15.24 26.43
N GLN A 308 30.23 -14.64 25.27
CA GLN A 308 29.35 -14.73 24.10
C GLN A 308 29.29 -16.12 23.50
N ASN A 309 30.30 -16.94 23.66
CA ASN A 309 30.32 -18.34 23.17
C ASN A 309 29.54 -19.31 24.07
N GLY A 310 29.01 -18.85 25.22
CA GLY A 310 28.16 -19.66 26.09
C GLY A 310 28.88 -20.76 26.90
N GLU A 311 30.20 -20.94 26.71
CA GLU A 311 31.01 -21.98 27.39
C GLU A 311 31.67 -21.47 28.70
N TRP A 312 31.66 -20.16 28.91
CA TRP A 312 32.31 -19.50 30.05
C TRP A 312 31.31 -18.68 30.85
N GLU A 313 31.41 -18.75 32.18
CA GLU A 313 30.55 -17.99 33.08
C GLU A 313 31.41 -17.16 34.05
N ILE A 314 30.89 -16.03 34.53
CA ILE A 314 31.59 -15.18 35.54
C ILE A 314 31.47 -15.90 36.87
N LYS A 315 32.60 -16.14 37.52
CA LYS A 315 32.65 -16.69 38.87
C LYS A 315 32.41 -15.55 39.84
N ASN A 316 31.34 -15.61 40.60
CA ASN A 316 31.01 -14.67 41.67
C ASN A 316 31.92 -14.87 42.87
#